data_546ddd183802843b533fbe4252ecacef
#
_entry.id   546ddd183802843b533fbe4252ecacef
#
_cell.length_a   1.000
_cell.length_b   1.000
_cell.length_c   1.000
_cell.angle_alpha   90.00
_cell.angle_beta   90.00
_cell.angle_gamma   90.00
#
_symmetry.space_group_name_H-M   'P 1'
#
loop_
_entity.id
_entity.type
_entity.pdbx_description
1 polymer ?
#
loop_
_entity_poly.entity_id
_entity_poly.type
_entity_poly.pdbx_seq_one_letter_code
_entity_poly.pdbx_strand_id
1 'polypeptide(L)'
;MEGVDSLFEERAAINDNRDFERGWKKWYLLGILSALALIAVLYGLSPLSRVRAISVKGNNYLSIDYIRSISGVTLNSFYYLQFPDGIAARVKSDPLISDCTVSMVQDNVIEITVTERQPFGYRYDGDTPVILCTDGTTADLTSDY
;
A
#
# COMPACT_ATOMS: atom_id res chain seq x y z
N MET A 1 -9.59 37.34 62.59
CA MET A 1 -9.90 37.56 61.18
C MET A 1 -8.75 37.20 60.24
N GLU A 2 -7.50 37.16 60.72
CA GLU A 2 -6.31 36.84 59.91
C GLU A 2 -6.20 35.39 59.41
N GLY A 3 -6.86 34.42 60.09
CA GLY A 3 -6.74 33.01 59.66
C GLY A 3 -7.58 32.60 58.46
N VAL A 4 -8.54 33.42 58.06
CA VAL A 4 -9.42 33.07 56.88
C VAL A 4 -8.78 33.56 55.60
N ASP A 5 -8.13 34.71 55.61
CA ASP A 5 -7.46 35.29 54.42
C ASP A 5 -6.26 34.44 54.00
N SER A 6 -5.50 33.88 54.95
CA SER A 6 -4.38 32.95 54.66
C SER A 6 -4.84 31.64 53.99
N LEU A 7 -6.02 31.15 54.34
CA LEU A 7 -6.58 29.93 53.71
C LEU A 7 -7.07 30.20 52.28
N PHE A 8 -7.52 31.39 51.99
CA PHE A 8 -7.91 31.77 50.61
C PHE A 8 -6.70 31.97 49.73
N GLU A 9 -5.61 32.58 50.21
CA GLU A 9 -4.35 32.72 49.48
C GLU A 9 -3.70 31.38 49.19
N GLU A 10 -3.67 30.46 50.19
CA GLU A 10 -3.13 29.10 49.99
C GLU A 10 -3.92 28.29 48.96
N ARG A 11 -5.26 28.39 48.98
CA ARG A 11 -6.11 27.73 47.96
C ARG A 11 -5.95 28.33 46.56
N ALA A 12 -5.77 29.65 46.44
CA ALA A 12 -5.52 30.31 45.18
C ALA A 12 -4.18 29.89 44.58
N ALA A 13 -3.12 29.79 45.39
CA ALA A 13 -1.80 29.37 44.94
C ALA A 13 -1.78 27.89 44.52
N ILE A 14 -2.54 27.01 45.19
CA ILE A 14 -2.67 25.59 44.80
C ILE A 14 -3.44 25.43 43.51
N ASN A 15 -4.42 26.28 43.23
CA ASN A 15 -5.22 26.23 42.01
C ASN A 15 -4.43 26.76 40.82
N ASP A 16 -3.69 27.83 40.98
CA ASP A 16 -2.83 28.41 39.94
C ASP A 16 -1.74 27.42 39.49
N ASN A 17 -1.15 26.70 40.44
CA ASN A 17 -0.11 25.70 40.14
C ASN A 17 -0.67 24.50 39.37
N ARG A 18 -1.94 24.11 39.58
CA ARG A 18 -2.61 23.02 38.86
C ARG A 18 -2.96 23.41 37.41
N ASP A 19 -3.32 24.64 37.19
CA ASP A 19 -3.65 25.16 35.86
C ASP A 19 -2.39 25.34 35.00
N PHE A 20 -1.28 25.74 35.61
CA PHE A 20 0.04 25.81 34.98
C PHE A 20 0.54 24.41 34.56
N GLU A 21 0.45 23.40 35.43
CA GLU A 21 0.83 22.02 35.10
C GLU A 21 -0.05 21.41 34.00
N ARG A 22 -1.34 21.72 33.98
CA ARG A 22 -2.28 21.24 32.97
C ARG A 22 -2.01 21.88 31.60
N GLY A 23 -1.59 23.15 31.60
CA GLY A 23 -1.17 23.88 30.39
C GLY A 23 0.09 23.26 29.78
N TRP A 24 1.12 23.05 30.58
CA TRP A 24 2.40 22.51 30.14
C TRP A 24 2.27 21.11 29.54
N LYS A 25 1.49 20.21 30.15
CA LYS A 25 1.22 18.87 29.61
C LYS A 25 0.59 18.90 28.22
N LYS A 26 -0.28 19.85 27.91
CA LYS A 26 -0.86 20.01 26.56
C LYS A 26 0.19 20.43 25.54
N TRP A 27 1.08 21.34 25.89
CA TRP A 27 2.18 21.77 25.03
C TRP A 27 3.18 20.64 24.78
N TYR A 28 3.43 19.81 25.78
CA TYR A 28 4.30 18.65 25.66
C TYR A 28 3.71 17.60 24.71
N LEU A 29 2.41 17.34 24.83
CA LEU A 29 1.68 16.45 23.93
C LEU A 29 1.68 16.97 22.48
N LEU A 30 1.47 18.27 22.28
CA LEU A 30 1.56 18.92 20.97
C LEU A 30 2.97 18.78 20.38
N GLY A 31 4.00 18.96 21.18
CA GLY A 31 5.39 18.77 20.76
C GLY A 31 5.69 17.34 20.32
N ILE A 32 5.24 16.35 21.08
CA ILE A 32 5.39 14.93 20.73
C ILE A 32 4.63 14.61 19.44
N LEU A 33 3.39 15.08 19.31
CA LEU A 33 2.57 14.85 18.12
C LEU A 33 3.22 15.47 16.86
N SER A 34 3.75 16.69 17.00
CA SER A 34 4.49 17.38 15.94
C SER A 34 5.76 16.64 15.53
N ALA A 35 6.52 16.13 16.50
CA ALA A 35 7.72 15.33 16.25
C ALA A 35 7.38 14.01 15.53
N LEU A 36 6.31 13.31 15.96
CA LEU A 36 5.85 12.10 15.30
C LEU A 36 5.38 12.37 13.86
N ALA A 37 4.65 13.46 13.64
CA ALA A 37 4.23 13.88 12.30
C ALA A 37 5.44 14.17 11.39
N LEU A 38 6.45 14.87 11.92
CA LEU A 38 7.68 15.15 11.19
C LEU A 38 8.43 13.86 10.81
N ILE A 39 8.55 12.92 11.74
CA ILE A 39 9.19 11.61 11.49
C ILE A 39 8.40 10.85 10.42
N ALA A 40 7.07 10.84 10.47
CA ALA A 40 6.23 10.18 9.47
C ALA A 40 6.41 10.80 8.07
N VAL A 41 6.50 12.13 7.97
CA VAL A 41 6.76 12.83 6.71
C VAL A 41 8.15 12.50 6.17
N LEU A 42 9.18 12.56 7.02
CA LEU A 42 10.55 12.20 6.62
C LEU A 42 10.66 10.75 6.17
N TYR A 43 9.97 9.84 6.87
CA TYR A 43 9.89 8.43 6.47
C TYR A 43 9.19 8.26 5.11
N GLY A 44 8.05 8.94 4.89
CA GLY A 44 7.31 8.91 3.63
C GLY A 44 8.12 9.45 2.43
N LEU A 45 8.96 10.47 2.65
CA LEU A 45 9.85 11.02 1.63
C LEU A 45 11.09 10.16 1.39
N SER A 46 11.41 9.24 2.30
CA SER A 46 12.57 8.36 2.22
C SER A 46 12.41 7.31 1.11
N PRO A 47 13.46 6.97 0.36
CA PRO A 47 13.46 5.83 -0.57
C PRO A 47 13.24 4.49 0.13
N LEU A 48 13.40 4.42 1.47
CA LEU A 48 13.14 3.21 2.28
C LEU A 48 11.65 2.84 2.35
N SER A 49 10.75 3.76 2.04
CA SER A 49 9.30 3.53 2.04
C SER A 49 8.75 3.08 0.67
N ARG A 50 9.59 3.05 -0.36
CA ARG A 50 9.18 2.76 -1.74
C ARG A 50 9.42 1.31 -2.12
N VAL A 51 8.63 0.84 -3.11
CA VAL A 51 8.86 -0.47 -3.76
C VAL A 51 10.23 -0.46 -4.42
N ARG A 52 11.08 -1.40 -4.03
CA ARG A 52 12.44 -1.52 -4.52
C ARG A 52 12.55 -2.42 -5.75
N ALA A 53 11.77 -3.49 -5.77
CA ALA A 53 11.70 -4.42 -6.89
C ALA A 53 10.33 -5.08 -6.98
N ILE A 54 9.96 -5.50 -8.19
CA ILE A 54 8.79 -6.31 -8.47
C ILE A 54 9.29 -7.59 -9.09
N SER A 55 9.08 -8.71 -8.41
CA SER A 55 9.43 -10.05 -8.88
C SER A 55 8.18 -10.73 -9.42
N VAL A 56 8.24 -11.25 -10.64
CA VAL A 56 7.15 -12.03 -11.25
C VAL A 56 7.59 -13.47 -11.38
N LYS A 57 6.72 -14.41 -10.98
CA LYS A 57 6.95 -15.85 -11.06
C LYS A 57 5.76 -16.56 -11.69
N GLY A 58 6.02 -17.68 -12.33
CA GLY A 58 4.98 -18.54 -12.92
C GLY A 58 4.50 -18.09 -14.29
N ASN A 59 5.08 -17.01 -14.83
CA ASN A 59 4.80 -16.57 -16.19
C ASN A 59 5.52 -17.49 -17.20
N ASN A 60 4.82 -17.82 -18.27
CA ASN A 60 5.30 -18.71 -19.33
C ASN A 60 5.03 -18.11 -20.73
N TYR A 61 3.84 -17.60 -20.95
CA TYR A 61 3.39 -16.98 -22.19
C TYR A 61 3.40 -15.46 -22.13
N LEU A 62 3.04 -14.89 -20.99
CA LEU A 62 3.00 -13.45 -20.79
C LEU A 62 4.37 -12.90 -20.38
N SER A 63 4.71 -11.74 -20.90
CA SER A 63 5.96 -11.08 -20.53
C SER A 63 5.90 -10.53 -19.10
N ILE A 64 7.06 -10.49 -18.44
CA ILE A 64 7.18 -9.91 -17.09
C ILE A 64 6.72 -8.44 -17.08
N ASP A 65 7.06 -7.70 -18.13
CA ASP A 65 6.73 -6.28 -18.20
C ASP A 65 5.23 -6.06 -18.41
N TYR A 66 4.57 -6.94 -19.13
CA TYR A 66 3.12 -6.94 -19.27
C TYR A 66 2.44 -7.15 -17.90
N ILE A 67 2.83 -8.20 -17.16
CA ILE A 67 2.27 -8.51 -15.83
C ILE A 67 2.53 -7.35 -14.87
N ARG A 68 3.69 -6.72 -14.92
CA ARG A 68 3.97 -5.51 -14.13
C ARG A 68 3.03 -4.37 -14.48
N SER A 69 2.79 -4.12 -15.77
CA SER A 69 1.91 -3.04 -16.22
C SER A 69 0.49 -3.20 -15.73
N ILE A 70 -0.09 -4.40 -15.86
CA ILE A 70 -1.47 -4.68 -15.41
C ILE A 70 -1.59 -4.72 -13.89
N SER A 71 -0.51 -5.01 -13.16
CA SER A 71 -0.48 -4.96 -11.70
C SER A 71 -0.72 -3.55 -11.15
N GLY A 72 -0.40 -2.51 -11.94
CA GLY A 72 -0.49 -1.11 -11.56
C GLY A 72 0.52 -0.70 -10.47
N VAL A 73 1.52 -1.54 -10.19
CA VAL A 73 2.57 -1.25 -9.21
C VAL A 73 3.79 -0.68 -9.93
N THR A 74 4.35 0.39 -9.39
CA THR A 74 5.57 1.01 -9.88
C THR A 74 6.64 1.07 -8.79
N LEU A 75 7.91 1.20 -9.17
CA LEU A 75 9.02 1.35 -8.23
C LEU A 75 8.94 2.64 -7.39
N ASN A 76 8.09 3.60 -7.79
CA ASN A 76 7.84 4.82 -7.03
C ASN A 76 6.67 4.70 -6.05
N SER A 77 5.93 3.60 -6.09
CA SER A 77 4.80 3.34 -5.19
C SER A 77 5.29 3.15 -3.75
N PHE A 78 4.49 3.63 -2.78
CA PHE A 78 4.76 3.36 -1.38
C PHE A 78 4.49 1.88 -1.08
N TYR A 79 5.50 1.16 -0.57
CA TYR A 79 5.42 -0.27 -0.31
C TYR A 79 4.30 -0.63 0.69
N TYR A 80 4.24 0.06 1.83
CA TYR A 80 3.26 -0.22 2.89
C TYR A 80 1.83 0.24 2.57
N LEU A 81 1.62 1.01 1.50
CA LEU A 81 0.30 1.40 1.01
C LEU A 81 -0.19 0.49 -0.12
N GLN A 82 0.58 -0.53 -0.49
CA GLN A 82 0.15 -1.51 -1.46
C GLN A 82 -0.74 -2.56 -0.80
N PHE A 83 -1.86 -2.86 -1.44
CA PHE A 83 -2.79 -3.89 -0.99
C PHE A 83 -2.62 -5.12 -1.87
N PRO A 84 -2.01 -6.21 -1.37
CA PRO A 84 -1.74 -7.42 -2.15
C PRO A 84 -2.98 -7.98 -2.85
N ASP A 85 -4.12 -8.03 -2.15
CA ASP A 85 -5.38 -8.53 -2.71
C ASP A 85 -5.89 -7.66 -3.87
N GLY A 86 -5.72 -6.34 -3.77
CA GLY A 86 -6.08 -5.41 -4.84
C GLY A 86 -5.20 -5.55 -6.08
N ILE A 87 -3.91 -5.82 -5.89
CA ILE A 87 -2.97 -6.10 -6.97
C ILE A 87 -3.33 -7.44 -7.63
N ALA A 88 -3.55 -8.48 -6.81
CA ALA A 88 -3.94 -9.81 -7.30
C ALA A 88 -5.25 -9.74 -8.09
N ALA A 89 -6.25 -8.99 -7.64
CA ALA A 89 -7.51 -8.82 -8.36
C ALA A 89 -7.33 -8.14 -9.72
N ARG A 90 -6.47 -7.13 -9.82
CA ARG A 90 -6.16 -6.48 -11.11
C ARG A 90 -5.47 -7.43 -12.07
N VAL A 91 -4.48 -8.18 -11.60
CA VAL A 91 -3.75 -9.16 -12.43
C VAL A 91 -4.70 -10.30 -12.84
N LYS A 92 -5.56 -10.80 -11.94
CA LYS A 92 -6.58 -11.82 -12.25
C LYS A 92 -7.68 -11.36 -13.19
N SER A 93 -7.86 -10.06 -13.39
CA SER A 93 -8.83 -9.55 -14.38
C SER A 93 -8.40 -9.80 -15.81
N ASP A 94 -7.15 -10.14 -16.04
CA ASP A 94 -6.66 -10.55 -17.36
C ASP A 94 -7.20 -11.95 -17.72
N PRO A 95 -7.81 -12.12 -18.91
CA PRO A 95 -8.42 -13.38 -19.30
C PRO A 95 -7.43 -14.54 -19.47
N LEU A 96 -6.13 -14.26 -19.67
CA LEU A 96 -5.08 -15.28 -19.78
C LEU A 96 -4.50 -15.72 -18.43
N ILE A 97 -4.93 -15.11 -17.33
CA ILE A 97 -4.49 -15.46 -15.98
C ILE A 97 -5.61 -16.21 -15.25
N SER A 98 -5.32 -17.43 -14.82
CA SER A 98 -6.27 -18.25 -14.05
C SER A 98 -6.20 -17.93 -12.56
N ASP A 99 -5.02 -17.69 -12.03
CA ASP A 99 -4.82 -17.34 -10.63
C ASP A 99 -3.62 -16.40 -10.43
N CYS A 100 -3.67 -15.62 -9.35
CA CYS A 100 -2.60 -14.72 -8.98
C CYS A 100 -2.52 -14.60 -7.46
N THR A 101 -1.32 -14.76 -6.92
CA THR A 101 -1.01 -14.50 -5.53
C THR A 101 0.07 -13.44 -5.43
N VAL A 102 -0.14 -12.46 -4.55
CA VAL A 102 0.81 -11.37 -4.33
C VAL A 102 1.30 -11.42 -2.89
N SER A 103 2.61 -11.41 -2.73
CA SER A 103 3.28 -11.44 -1.43
C SER A 103 4.20 -10.24 -1.28
N MET A 104 4.18 -9.63 -0.09
CA MET A 104 5.12 -8.59 0.29
C MET A 104 6.33 -9.23 0.97
N VAL A 105 7.48 -9.16 0.34
CA VAL A 105 8.72 -9.81 0.79
C VAL A 105 9.66 -8.78 1.42
N GLN A 106 10.67 -9.24 2.15
CA GLN A 106 11.69 -8.37 2.74
C GLN A 106 12.34 -7.46 1.67
N ASP A 107 12.97 -6.39 2.12
CA ASP A 107 13.64 -5.40 1.26
C ASP A 107 12.70 -4.63 0.30
N ASN A 108 11.42 -4.46 0.68
CA ASN A 108 10.42 -3.74 -0.10
C ASN A 108 10.19 -4.34 -1.50
N VAL A 109 10.27 -5.65 -1.62
CA VAL A 109 10.00 -6.40 -2.84
C VAL A 109 8.54 -6.87 -2.85
N ILE A 110 7.85 -6.68 -3.97
CA ILE A 110 6.53 -7.26 -4.22
C ILE A 110 6.73 -8.45 -5.14
N GLU A 111 6.36 -9.61 -4.66
CA GLU A 111 6.38 -10.85 -5.44
C GLU A 111 4.99 -11.16 -5.96
N ILE A 112 4.85 -11.25 -7.27
CA ILE A 112 3.61 -11.58 -7.98
C ILE A 112 3.78 -12.98 -8.57
N THR A 113 3.06 -13.95 -8.05
CA THR A 113 3.04 -15.32 -8.59
C THR A 113 1.77 -15.52 -9.38
N VAL A 114 1.89 -15.76 -10.66
CA VAL A 114 0.77 -15.98 -11.58
C VAL A 114 0.67 -17.44 -12.00
N THR A 115 -0.54 -17.86 -12.27
CA THR A 115 -0.84 -19.12 -12.97
C THR A 115 -1.55 -18.74 -14.26
N GLU A 116 -0.87 -18.96 -15.38
CA GLU A 116 -1.43 -18.64 -16.70
C GLU A 116 -2.35 -19.75 -17.19
N ARG A 117 -3.35 -19.39 -18.00
CA ARG A 117 -4.17 -20.33 -18.73
C ARG A 117 -3.36 -20.88 -19.91
N GLN A 118 -3.61 -22.13 -20.27
CA GLN A 118 -2.91 -22.74 -21.40
C GLN A 118 -3.63 -22.44 -22.71
N PRO A 119 -3.05 -21.63 -23.59
CA PRO A 119 -3.60 -21.44 -24.93
C PRO A 119 -3.35 -22.70 -25.75
N PHE A 120 -4.34 -23.15 -26.53
CA PHE A 120 -4.19 -24.27 -27.43
C PHE A 120 -4.41 -23.89 -28.89
N GLY A 121 -4.92 -22.71 -29.18
CA GLY A 121 -5.15 -22.24 -30.53
C GLY A 121 -5.76 -20.85 -30.58
N TYR A 122 -6.06 -20.40 -31.77
CA TYR A 122 -6.77 -19.15 -32.01
C TYR A 122 -7.83 -19.34 -33.07
N ARG A 123 -8.86 -18.51 -33.03
CA ARG A 123 -9.85 -18.38 -34.09
C ARG A 123 -10.04 -16.92 -34.46
N TYR A 124 -10.57 -16.69 -35.62
CA TYR A 124 -11.03 -15.34 -36.00
C TYR A 124 -12.51 -15.18 -35.65
N ASP A 125 -12.84 -14.10 -34.97
CA ASP A 125 -14.22 -13.65 -34.75
C ASP A 125 -14.38 -12.35 -35.57
N GLY A 126 -14.88 -12.48 -36.81
CA GLY A 126 -14.75 -11.42 -37.80
C GLY A 126 -13.28 -11.21 -38.20
N ASP A 127 -12.79 -9.98 -38.01
CA ASP A 127 -11.38 -9.63 -38.27
C ASP A 127 -10.50 -9.68 -37.03
N THR A 128 -11.05 -10.03 -35.86
CA THR A 128 -10.32 -10.03 -34.60
C THR A 128 -9.85 -11.45 -34.23
N PRO A 129 -8.54 -11.69 -34.11
CA PRO A 129 -8.06 -12.97 -33.61
C PRO A 129 -8.32 -13.12 -32.13
N VAL A 130 -8.89 -14.27 -31.75
CA VAL A 130 -9.24 -14.62 -30.37
C VAL A 130 -8.47 -15.87 -29.94
N ILE A 131 -7.77 -15.79 -28.83
CA ILE A 131 -7.04 -16.91 -28.24
C ILE A 131 -8.05 -17.85 -27.56
N LEU A 132 -7.87 -19.15 -27.78
CA LEU A 132 -8.66 -20.19 -27.14
C LEU A 132 -7.81 -20.91 -26.09
N CYS A 133 -8.28 -20.97 -24.85
CA CYS A 133 -7.63 -21.68 -23.76
C CYS A 133 -8.27 -23.06 -23.51
N THR A 134 -7.48 -23.97 -22.94
CA THR A 134 -7.91 -25.38 -22.69
C THR A 134 -9.07 -25.49 -21.71
N ASP A 135 -9.30 -24.49 -20.88
CA ASP A 135 -10.42 -24.41 -19.94
C ASP A 135 -11.72 -23.80 -20.56
N GLY A 136 -11.69 -23.52 -21.87
CA GLY A 136 -12.80 -22.91 -22.59
C GLY A 136 -12.86 -21.38 -22.50
N THR A 137 -11.94 -20.75 -21.81
CA THR A 137 -11.84 -19.28 -21.78
C THR A 137 -11.31 -18.75 -23.10
N THR A 138 -11.75 -17.57 -23.48
CA THR A 138 -11.28 -16.86 -24.69
C THR A 138 -10.70 -15.49 -24.31
N ALA A 139 -9.67 -15.08 -24.99
CA ALA A 139 -9.04 -13.78 -24.84
C ALA A 139 -8.80 -13.15 -26.20
N ASP A 140 -9.06 -11.85 -26.33
CA ASP A 140 -8.74 -11.13 -27.55
C ASP A 140 -7.22 -11.02 -27.69
N LEU A 141 -6.69 -11.32 -28.86
CA LEU A 141 -5.27 -11.17 -29.14
C LEU A 141 -4.97 -9.68 -29.34
N THR A 142 -4.49 -9.03 -28.30
CA THR A 142 -4.00 -7.66 -28.33
C THR A 142 -2.50 -7.62 -28.58
N SER A 143 -1.99 -6.49 -29.08
CA SER A 143 -0.56 -6.26 -29.27
C SER A 143 0.26 -6.20 -27.99
N ASP A 144 -0.40 -6.29 -26.84
CA ASP A 144 0.22 -6.14 -25.51
C ASP A 144 0.69 -7.49 -24.93
N TYR A 145 0.39 -8.61 -25.60
CA TYR A 145 0.82 -9.95 -25.19
C TYR A 145 2.15 -10.36 -25.80
#